data_85a167c38c0ad45f726d3bedc40062b5
#
_entry.id   85a167c38c0ad45f726d3bedc40062b5
#
_cell.length_a   1.000
_cell.length_b   1.000
_cell.length_c   1.000
_cell.angle_alpha   90.00
_cell.angle_beta   90.00
_cell.angle_gamma   90.00
#
_symmetry.space_group_name_H-M   'P 1'
#
loop_
_entity.id
_entity.type
_entity.pdbx_description
1 polymer ?
#
loop_
_entity_poly.entity_id
_entity_poly.type
_entity_poly.pdbx_seq_one_letter_code
_entity_poly.pdbx_strand_id
1 'polypeptide(L)'
;FESIKWGIIDSLEELNSFKESFPLRNWINKYLDNKKTIDGDIYNLTKKITNNFIDYLIFRPEMIAQWNRYEINSSNLFKNLNSDQFWQPILYKLLEEKISEKPSCLYMIEVIKNLRKIKNIQFQVPNQIYIFSDNNLSKLHINFYSELSKFIRVNLYLLSPGEDLWNRINCLEGELEFDDNESKLNLNNTNIEKIFGKFGANFQKLIDENIYSEGTNLKNNLIYLDPTTNFHNKKDIPLLNQIQKRLIDNNSVDFIVSERDDSILLCEHFNQNSQFEYLRNKIIEIINSCENIKYSDIAVLSPQTNLIKPYLSTSLIMS
;
A
#
# COMPACT_ATOMS: atom_id res chain seq x y z
N PHE A 1 8.82 -16.11 -2.01
CA PHE A 1 7.73 -16.41 -1.06
C PHE A 1 7.80 -17.85 -0.53
N GLU A 2 7.71 -18.85 -1.40
CA GLU A 2 7.69 -20.26 -0.97
C GLU A 2 9.00 -20.67 -0.25
N SER A 3 10.16 -20.28 -0.75
CA SER A 3 11.46 -20.56 -0.09
C SER A 3 11.53 -20.03 1.33
N ILE A 4 11.03 -18.81 1.57
CA ILE A 4 10.98 -18.22 2.91
C ILE A 4 10.02 -19.00 3.80
N LYS A 5 8.85 -19.34 3.29
CA LYS A 5 7.84 -20.08 4.04
C LYS A 5 8.35 -21.45 4.51
N TRP A 6 8.93 -22.23 3.62
CA TRP A 6 9.50 -23.54 3.98
C TRP A 6 10.72 -23.40 4.86
N GLY A 7 11.60 -22.42 4.60
CA GLY A 7 12.72 -22.12 5.46
C GLY A 7 12.33 -21.76 6.90
N ILE A 8 11.19 -21.05 7.09
CA ILE A 8 10.64 -20.77 8.43
C ILE A 8 10.22 -22.08 9.12
N ILE A 9 9.48 -22.96 8.44
CA ILE A 9 9.04 -24.24 9.00
C ILE A 9 10.27 -25.04 9.48
N ASP A 10 11.29 -25.17 8.64
CA ASP A 10 12.51 -25.90 8.95
C ASP A 10 13.34 -25.24 10.08
N SER A 11 13.12 -23.96 10.34
CA SER A 11 13.82 -23.21 11.39
C SER A 11 13.10 -23.19 12.73
N LEU A 12 11.83 -23.63 12.81
CA LEU A 12 11.03 -23.55 14.05
C LEU A 12 11.62 -24.39 15.19
N GLU A 13 12.14 -25.57 14.90
CA GLU A 13 12.77 -26.43 15.93
C GLU A 13 14.05 -25.81 16.46
N GLU A 14 14.91 -25.31 15.57
CA GLU A 14 16.17 -24.66 15.90
C GLU A 14 15.94 -23.35 16.66
N LEU A 15 14.93 -22.58 16.28
CA LEU A 15 14.52 -21.36 16.97
C LEU A 15 14.20 -21.61 18.46
N ASN A 16 13.71 -22.80 18.81
CA ASN A 16 13.37 -23.15 20.18
C ASN A 16 14.61 -23.23 21.11
N SER A 17 15.81 -23.35 20.59
CA SER A 17 17.05 -23.34 21.36
C SER A 17 17.42 -21.97 21.92
N PHE A 18 16.88 -20.89 21.35
CA PHE A 18 17.18 -19.52 21.75
C PHE A 18 16.18 -19.01 22.79
N LYS A 19 16.68 -18.39 23.86
CA LYS A 19 15.85 -17.80 24.92
C LYS A 19 14.97 -16.66 24.40
N GLU A 20 15.49 -15.88 23.50
CA GLU A 20 14.87 -14.73 22.85
C GLU A 20 13.68 -15.13 21.98
N SER A 21 13.56 -16.39 21.62
CA SER A 21 12.42 -16.94 20.88
C SER A 21 11.19 -17.19 21.77
N PHE A 22 11.33 -17.06 23.10
CA PHE A 22 10.27 -17.40 24.06
C PHE A 22 8.90 -16.80 23.73
N PRO A 23 8.76 -15.52 23.31
CA PRO A 23 7.46 -14.97 22.98
C PRO A 23 6.74 -15.74 21.87
N LEU A 24 7.47 -16.05 20.77
CA LEU A 24 6.91 -16.82 19.66
C LEU A 24 6.61 -18.26 20.06
N ARG A 25 7.55 -18.91 20.76
CA ARG A 25 7.38 -20.29 21.26
C ARG A 25 6.20 -20.42 22.21
N ASN A 26 6.06 -19.49 23.16
CA ASN A 26 4.93 -19.48 24.09
C ASN A 26 3.59 -19.32 23.37
N TRP A 27 3.56 -18.51 22.34
CA TRP A 27 2.38 -18.34 21.49
C TRP A 27 2.09 -19.62 20.71
N ILE A 28 3.09 -20.26 20.10
CA ILE A 28 2.96 -21.52 19.37
C ILE A 28 2.41 -22.60 20.31
N ASN A 29 3.01 -22.79 21.48
CA ASN A 29 2.59 -23.81 22.45
C ASN A 29 1.16 -23.56 22.92
N LYS A 30 0.82 -22.33 23.31
CA LYS A 30 -0.55 -21.97 23.73
C LYS A 30 -1.58 -22.21 22.65
N TYR A 31 -1.22 -22.06 21.39
CA TYR A 31 -2.09 -22.27 20.25
C TYR A 31 -2.25 -23.75 19.92
N LEU A 32 -1.17 -24.54 20.05
CA LEU A 32 -1.16 -25.97 19.77
C LEU A 32 -1.85 -26.78 20.88
N ASP A 33 -1.73 -26.37 22.15
CA ASP A 33 -2.38 -27.04 23.28
C ASP A 33 -3.92 -27.06 23.19
N ASN A 34 -4.49 -26.14 22.40
CA ASN A 34 -5.94 -26.00 22.25
C ASN A 34 -6.50 -26.70 20.99
N LYS A 35 -5.66 -27.34 20.14
CA LYS A 35 -6.13 -27.90 18.87
C LYS A 35 -5.49 -29.24 18.52
N LYS A 36 -6.33 -30.16 17.98
CA LYS A 36 -5.94 -31.51 17.57
C LYS A 36 -5.25 -31.61 16.19
N THR A 37 -5.15 -30.52 15.43
CA THR A 37 -4.59 -30.49 14.06
C THR A 37 -3.45 -29.49 13.97
N ILE A 38 -2.24 -30.00 14.12
CA ILE A 38 -1.01 -29.22 14.23
C ILE A 38 -0.61 -28.58 12.88
N ASP A 39 -0.72 -29.32 11.77
CA ASP A 39 -0.10 -28.93 10.51
C ASP A 39 -0.71 -27.70 9.82
N GLY A 40 -2.03 -27.58 9.83
CA GLY A 40 -2.71 -26.45 9.21
C GLY A 40 -2.48 -25.10 9.92
N ASP A 41 -2.34 -25.17 11.26
CA ASP A 41 -2.16 -23.97 12.08
C ASP A 41 -0.72 -23.44 12.02
N ILE A 42 0.26 -24.35 12.04
CA ILE A 42 1.67 -23.99 11.80
C ILE A 42 1.83 -23.39 10.40
N TYR A 43 1.23 -23.99 9.39
CA TYR A 43 1.25 -23.46 8.04
C TYR A 43 0.68 -22.04 7.96
N ASN A 44 -0.47 -21.79 8.58
CA ASN A 44 -1.10 -20.48 8.60
C ASN A 44 -0.28 -19.43 9.37
N LEU A 45 0.33 -19.82 10.49
CA LEU A 45 1.28 -18.98 11.22
C LEU A 45 2.49 -18.63 10.36
N THR A 46 3.10 -19.64 9.77
CA THR A 46 4.28 -19.45 8.90
C THR A 46 3.96 -18.53 7.74
N LYS A 47 2.79 -18.67 7.11
CA LYS A 47 2.33 -17.76 6.06
C LYS A 47 2.25 -16.30 6.53
N LYS A 48 1.74 -16.06 7.75
CA LYS A 48 1.69 -14.71 8.34
C LYS A 48 3.08 -14.14 8.59
N ILE A 49 3.98 -14.95 9.16
CA ILE A 49 5.37 -14.55 9.40
C ILE A 49 6.07 -14.25 8.07
N THR A 50 5.88 -15.09 7.07
CA THR A 50 6.44 -14.89 5.72
C THR A 50 6.00 -13.55 5.12
N ASN A 51 4.71 -13.22 5.20
CA ASN A 51 4.20 -11.94 4.71
C ASN A 51 4.88 -10.76 5.42
N ASN A 52 5.00 -10.82 6.75
CA ASN A 52 5.69 -9.78 7.51
C ASN A 52 7.17 -9.63 7.09
N PHE A 53 7.89 -10.73 6.85
CA PHE A 53 9.28 -10.69 6.40
C PHE A 53 9.39 -10.08 4.98
N ILE A 54 8.45 -10.38 4.09
CA ILE A 54 8.38 -9.74 2.77
C ILE A 54 8.16 -8.23 2.92
N ASP A 55 7.24 -7.82 3.78
CA ASP A 55 7.01 -6.40 4.07
C ASP A 55 8.27 -5.73 4.64
N TYR A 56 9.05 -6.42 5.49
CA TYR A 56 10.32 -5.90 5.97
C TYR A 56 11.36 -5.74 4.86
N LEU A 57 11.42 -6.67 3.91
CA LEU A 57 12.32 -6.56 2.75
C LEU A 57 11.98 -5.34 1.88
N ILE A 58 10.71 -4.94 1.84
CA ILE A 58 10.24 -3.83 1.01
C ILE A 58 10.31 -2.50 1.77
N PHE A 59 9.78 -2.46 3.00
CA PHE A 59 9.54 -1.21 3.73
C PHE A 59 10.55 -0.93 4.85
N ARG A 60 11.36 -1.92 5.26
CA ARG A 60 12.35 -1.79 6.34
C ARG A 60 13.74 -2.32 5.95
N PRO A 61 14.27 -1.92 4.79
CA PRO A 61 15.53 -2.47 4.28
C PRO A 61 16.73 -2.18 5.19
N GLU A 62 16.72 -1.06 5.95
CA GLU A 62 17.79 -0.73 6.90
C GLU A 62 17.82 -1.70 8.09
N MET A 63 16.65 -2.15 8.56
CA MET A 63 16.52 -3.16 9.60
C MET A 63 17.08 -4.50 9.13
N ILE A 64 16.74 -4.92 7.94
CA ILE A 64 17.29 -6.14 7.32
C ILE A 64 18.80 -6.02 7.13
N ALA A 65 19.30 -4.87 6.66
CA ALA A 65 20.73 -4.62 6.53
C ALA A 65 21.48 -4.66 7.89
N GLN A 66 20.83 -4.21 8.96
CA GLN A 66 21.34 -4.33 10.33
C GLN A 66 21.42 -5.80 10.74
N TRP A 67 20.34 -6.57 10.58
CA TRP A 67 20.33 -8.00 10.91
C TRP A 67 21.35 -8.79 10.09
N ASN A 68 21.53 -8.46 8.83
CA ASN A 68 22.53 -9.10 7.96
C ASN A 68 23.98 -8.84 8.43
N ARG A 69 24.25 -7.67 9.02
CA ARG A 69 25.60 -7.25 9.44
C ARG A 69 26.09 -7.95 10.69
N TYR A 70 25.19 -8.26 11.62
CA TYR A 70 25.58 -8.75 12.95
C TYR A 70 25.36 -10.24 13.09
N GLU A 71 26.25 -10.88 13.85
CA GLU A 71 26.13 -12.28 14.24
C GLU A 71 24.97 -12.50 15.22
N ILE A 72 24.44 -13.73 15.27
CA ILE A 72 23.27 -14.10 16.08
C ILE A 72 23.47 -13.81 17.59
N ASN A 73 24.70 -13.88 18.07
CA ASN A 73 25.06 -13.65 19.49
C ASN A 73 25.38 -12.18 19.78
N SER A 74 25.28 -11.28 18.80
CA SER A 74 25.61 -9.87 18.99
C SER A 74 24.44 -9.11 19.61
N SER A 75 24.70 -8.36 20.69
CA SER A 75 23.70 -7.46 21.28
C SER A 75 23.19 -6.38 20.29
N ASN A 76 24.02 -6.00 19.32
CA ASN A 76 23.64 -5.05 18.28
C ASN A 76 22.60 -5.59 17.30
N LEU A 77 22.40 -6.92 17.24
CA LEU A 77 21.35 -7.54 16.45
C LEU A 77 19.94 -7.10 16.91
N PHE A 78 19.79 -6.88 18.21
CA PHE A 78 18.51 -6.55 18.86
C PHE A 78 18.28 -5.04 19.06
N LYS A 79 19.20 -4.22 18.56
CA LYS A 79 19.10 -2.76 18.70
C LYS A 79 17.80 -2.23 18.08
N ASN A 80 17.11 -1.36 18.81
CA ASN A 80 15.83 -0.74 18.44
C ASN A 80 14.64 -1.73 18.39
N LEU A 81 14.75 -2.90 19.03
CA LEU A 81 13.66 -3.86 19.14
C LEU A 81 13.23 -3.99 20.62
N ASN A 82 11.96 -4.29 20.82
CA ASN A 82 11.46 -4.71 22.12
C ASN A 82 11.76 -6.19 22.37
N SER A 83 11.78 -6.64 23.61
CA SER A 83 12.13 -8.03 23.97
C SER A 83 11.21 -9.07 23.34
N ASP A 84 9.96 -8.75 23.11
CA ASP A 84 8.98 -9.61 22.44
C ASP A 84 9.21 -9.74 20.92
N GLN A 85 10.09 -8.92 20.35
CA GLN A 85 10.45 -8.93 18.93
C GLN A 85 11.80 -9.61 18.66
N PHE A 86 12.57 -9.98 19.68
CA PHE A 86 13.93 -10.53 19.53
C PHE A 86 14.01 -11.84 18.74
N TRP A 87 12.92 -12.57 18.66
CA TRP A 87 12.84 -13.79 17.84
C TRP A 87 12.96 -13.50 16.33
N GLN A 88 12.62 -12.28 15.89
CA GLN A 88 12.60 -11.93 14.46
C GLN A 88 14.00 -11.92 13.83
N PRO A 89 15.00 -11.19 14.37
CA PRO A 89 16.34 -11.24 13.81
C PRO A 89 17.02 -12.61 13.95
N ILE A 90 16.68 -13.40 14.99
CA ILE A 90 17.17 -14.77 15.12
C ILE A 90 16.61 -15.63 13.97
N LEU A 91 15.30 -15.57 13.75
CA LEU A 91 14.67 -16.28 12.64
C LEU A 91 15.25 -15.85 11.28
N TYR A 92 15.50 -14.54 11.11
CA TYR A 92 16.16 -14.03 9.90
C TYR A 92 17.52 -14.66 9.67
N LYS A 93 18.34 -14.79 10.73
CA LYS A 93 19.67 -15.41 10.64
C LYS A 93 19.60 -16.90 10.29
N LEU A 94 18.68 -17.64 10.89
CA LEU A 94 18.45 -19.04 10.55
C LEU A 94 17.98 -19.21 9.08
N LEU A 95 17.18 -18.28 8.59
CA LEU A 95 16.77 -18.25 7.18
C LEU A 95 17.94 -17.93 6.25
N GLU A 96 18.82 -17.00 6.63
CA GLU A 96 20.01 -16.63 5.85
C GLU A 96 20.94 -17.84 5.64
N GLU A 97 21.06 -18.71 6.64
CA GLU A 97 21.85 -19.95 6.53
C GLU A 97 21.21 -20.99 5.61
N LYS A 98 19.88 -21.05 5.56
CA LYS A 98 19.12 -22.06 4.77
C LYS A 98 18.83 -21.59 3.35
N ILE A 99 18.72 -20.28 3.14
CA ILE A 99 18.41 -19.67 1.84
C ILE A 99 19.71 -19.06 1.30
N SER A 100 20.26 -19.69 0.27
CA SER A 100 21.53 -19.25 -0.34
C SER A 100 21.41 -17.91 -1.09
N GLU A 101 20.20 -17.44 -1.39
CA GLU A 101 19.95 -16.22 -2.13
C GLU A 101 19.97 -15.00 -1.21
N LYS A 102 20.77 -13.99 -1.57
CA LYS A 102 20.81 -12.71 -0.88
C LYS A 102 19.47 -11.99 -1.02
N PRO A 103 18.90 -11.42 0.06
CA PRO A 103 17.66 -10.65 0.00
C PRO A 103 17.67 -9.52 -1.02
N SER A 104 16.60 -9.37 -1.79
CA SER A 104 16.49 -8.39 -2.89
C SER A 104 16.75 -6.95 -2.44
N CYS A 105 16.34 -6.56 -1.24
CA CYS A 105 16.60 -5.22 -0.70
C CYS A 105 18.09 -4.94 -0.51
N LEU A 106 18.88 -5.94 -0.13
CA LEU A 106 20.34 -5.80 0.02
C LEU A 106 21.03 -5.62 -1.32
N TYR A 107 20.56 -6.31 -2.37
CA TYR A 107 21.02 -6.05 -3.74
C TYR A 107 20.69 -4.62 -4.17
N MET A 108 19.47 -4.17 -3.93
CA MET A 108 19.07 -2.81 -4.30
C MET A 108 19.88 -1.75 -3.55
N ILE A 109 20.15 -1.92 -2.26
CA ILE A 109 21.03 -1.04 -1.48
C ILE A 109 22.44 -0.98 -2.10
N GLU A 110 22.98 -2.13 -2.52
CA GLU A 110 24.30 -2.21 -3.15
C GLU A 110 24.30 -1.52 -4.53
N VAL A 111 23.27 -1.74 -5.33
CA VAL A 111 23.10 -1.05 -6.63
C VAL A 111 23.04 0.46 -6.44
N ILE A 112 22.25 0.96 -5.48
CA ILE A 112 22.19 2.39 -5.16
C ILE A 112 23.57 2.93 -4.78
N LYS A 113 24.32 2.22 -3.92
CA LYS A 113 25.69 2.62 -3.55
C LYS A 113 26.64 2.66 -4.75
N ASN A 114 26.48 1.72 -5.67
CA ASN A 114 27.31 1.67 -6.87
C ASN A 114 26.93 2.79 -7.85
N LEU A 115 25.63 3.06 -8.07
CA LEU A 115 25.16 4.18 -8.90
C LEU A 115 25.73 5.52 -8.41
N ARG A 116 25.81 5.73 -7.08
CA ARG A 116 26.42 6.94 -6.50
C ARG A 116 27.89 7.13 -6.82
N LYS A 117 28.62 6.06 -7.12
CA LYS A 117 30.06 6.09 -7.42
C LYS A 117 30.36 6.20 -8.93
N ILE A 118 29.41 5.81 -9.76
CA ILE A 118 29.59 5.76 -11.22
C ILE A 118 29.37 7.17 -11.78
N LYS A 119 30.27 7.62 -12.63
CA LYS A 119 30.13 8.89 -13.36
C LYS A 119 29.39 8.72 -14.69
N ASN A 120 29.58 7.58 -15.37
CA ASN A 120 28.96 7.26 -16.64
C ASN A 120 28.56 5.79 -16.66
N ILE A 121 27.36 5.49 -17.15
CA ILE A 121 26.90 4.10 -17.36
C ILE A 121 27.55 3.58 -18.65
N GLN A 122 28.26 2.44 -18.55
CA GLN A 122 28.97 1.82 -19.69
C GLN A 122 28.16 0.72 -20.38
N PHE A 123 26.95 0.42 -19.93
CA PHE A 123 26.08 -0.60 -20.52
C PHE A 123 24.84 0.02 -21.14
N GLN A 124 24.23 -0.71 -22.07
CA GLN A 124 23.01 -0.25 -22.73
C GLN A 124 21.84 -0.22 -21.73
N VAL A 125 21.36 0.98 -21.44
CA VAL A 125 20.13 1.23 -20.68
C VAL A 125 19.15 1.99 -21.56
N PRO A 126 17.84 1.85 -21.37
CA PRO A 126 16.87 2.67 -22.08
C PRO A 126 17.07 4.15 -21.75
N ASN A 127 16.84 5.04 -22.72
CA ASN A 127 17.00 6.48 -22.51
C ASN A 127 15.99 7.05 -21.51
N GLN A 128 14.87 6.36 -21.32
CA GLN A 128 13.81 6.75 -20.41
C GLN A 128 13.00 5.55 -19.91
N ILE A 129 12.46 5.68 -18.72
CA ILE A 129 11.52 4.72 -18.10
C ILE A 129 10.28 5.46 -17.64
N TYR A 130 9.15 4.74 -17.64
CA TYR A 130 7.85 5.20 -17.17
C TYR A 130 7.38 4.30 -16.06
N ILE A 131 7.07 4.89 -14.90
CA ILE A 131 6.66 4.18 -13.70
C ILE A 131 5.26 4.68 -13.33
N PHE A 132 4.30 3.78 -13.31
CA PHE A 132 2.95 4.02 -12.85
C PHE A 132 2.79 3.40 -11.47
N SER A 133 2.42 4.19 -10.49
CA SER A 133 2.27 3.73 -9.12
C SER A 133 0.98 4.25 -8.49
N ASP A 134 0.35 3.39 -7.72
CA ASP A 134 -0.80 3.65 -6.87
C ASP A 134 -0.41 4.06 -5.43
N ASN A 135 0.69 4.81 -5.29
CA ASN A 135 1.24 5.28 -4.01
C ASN A 135 1.86 4.20 -3.10
N ASN A 136 2.32 3.08 -3.69
CA ASN A 136 2.90 1.94 -2.95
C ASN A 136 4.43 1.81 -3.09
N LEU A 137 5.12 2.80 -3.60
CA LEU A 137 6.59 2.75 -3.70
C LEU A 137 7.22 2.92 -2.34
N SER A 138 8.13 2.01 -1.98
CA SER A 138 8.92 2.13 -0.77
C SER A 138 10.02 3.19 -0.93
N LYS A 139 10.52 3.70 0.21
CA LYS A 139 11.68 4.61 0.25
C LYS A 139 12.87 4.08 -0.54
N LEU A 140 13.11 2.76 -0.49
CA LEU A 140 14.20 2.13 -1.23
C LEU A 140 14.03 2.25 -2.74
N HIS A 141 12.81 2.05 -3.25
CA HIS A 141 12.51 2.24 -4.68
C HIS A 141 12.65 3.70 -5.10
N ILE A 142 12.15 4.63 -4.29
CA ILE A 142 12.28 6.07 -4.58
C ILE A 142 13.75 6.47 -4.66
N ASN A 143 14.58 6.03 -3.70
CA ASN A 143 16.02 6.28 -3.71
C ASN A 143 16.70 5.66 -4.94
N PHE A 144 16.31 4.46 -5.33
CA PHE A 144 16.85 3.82 -6.55
C PHE A 144 16.51 4.64 -7.79
N TYR A 145 15.24 5.05 -7.95
CA TYR A 145 14.84 5.86 -9.11
C TYR A 145 15.46 7.26 -9.11
N SER A 146 15.64 7.86 -7.94
CA SER A 146 16.35 9.13 -7.80
C SER A 146 17.80 9.01 -8.27
N GLU A 147 18.54 7.99 -7.82
CA GLU A 147 19.91 7.78 -8.28
C GLU A 147 19.97 7.43 -9.78
N LEU A 148 19.04 6.63 -10.28
CA LEU A 148 18.96 6.27 -11.68
C LEU A 148 18.64 7.48 -12.58
N SER A 149 17.86 8.44 -12.08
CA SER A 149 17.48 9.66 -12.82
C SER A 149 18.67 10.56 -13.18
N LYS A 150 19.82 10.38 -12.53
CA LYS A 150 21.07 11.07 -12.88
C LYS A 150 21.63 10.63 -14.23
N PHE A 151 21.22 9.47 -14.74
CA PHE A 151 21.74 8.85 -15.96
C PHE A 151 20.72 8.74 -17.08
N ILE A 152 19.44 8.51 -16.73
CA ILE A 152 18.34 8.32 -17.68
C ILE A 152 17.13 9.15 -17.24
N ARG A 153 16.21 9.41 -18.17
CA ARG A 153 14.97 10.09 -17.82
C ARG A 153 14.03 9.12 -17.10
N VAL A 154 13.66 9.43 -15.85
CA VAL A 154 12.66 8.69 -15.06
C VAL A 154 11.38 9.51 -15.01
N ASN A 155 10.28 8.95 -15.52
CA ASN A 155 8.96 9.55 -15.48
C ASN A 155 8.10 8.78 -14.48
N LEU A 156 7.74 9.42 -13.38
CA LEU A 156 6.92 8.84 -12.33
C LEU A 156 5.50 9.41 -12.42
N TYR A 157 4.53 8.53 -12.64
CA TYR A 157 3.11 8.87 -12.70
C TYR A 157 2.42 8.41 -11.42
N LEU A 158 1.92 9.36 -10.66
CA LEU A 158 1.27 9.15 -9.39
C LEU A 158 -0.17 9.63 -9.46
N LEU A 159 -1.07 8.90 -8.81
CA LEU A 159 -2.44 9.33 -8.63
C LEU A 159 -2.54 10.18 -7.36
N SER A 160 -3.02 11.42 -7.51
CA SER A 160 -3.37 12.28 -6.38
C SER A 160 -4.87 12.58 -6.40
N PRO A 161 -5.60 12.34 -5.31
CA PRO A 161 -7.04 12.60 -5.25
C PRO A 161 -7.39 14.08 -5.16
N GLY A 162 -6.44 14.94 -4.77
CA GLY A 162 -6.67 16.37 -4.60
C GLY A 162 -5.41 17.19 -4.75
N GLU A 163 -5.60 18.46 -5.09
CA GLU A 163 -4.53 19.45 -5.16
C GLU A 163 -4.04 19.81 -3.76
N ASP A 164 -2.72 19.94 -3.60
CA ASP A 164 -2.05 20.30 -2.34
C ASP A 164 -2.44 19.47 -1.11
N LEU A 165 -2.90 18.22 -1.32
CA LEU A 165 -3.34 17.35 -0.22
C LEU A 165 -2.28 17.22 0.89
N TRP A 166 -1.01 17.06 0.51
CA TRP A 166 0.10 16.91 1.47
C TRP A 166 0.47 18.20 2.20
N ASN A 167 0.21 19.37 1.62
CA ASN A 167 0.43 20.65 2.28
C ASN A 167 -0.61 20.89 3.39
N ARG A 168 -1.77 20.23 3.30
CA ARG A 168 -2.88 20.39 4.24
C ARG A 168 -2.89 19.36 5.36
N ILE A 169 -2.22 18.21 5.16
CA ILE A 169 -2.22 17.10 6.10
C ILE A 169 -0.83 16.93 6.69
N ASN A 170 -0.59 17.50 7.88
CA ASN A 170 0.60 17.20 8.66
C ASN A 170 0.45 15.87 9.36
N CYS A 171 1.33 14.92 9.03
CA CYS A 171 1.38 13.62 9.66
C CYS A 171 2.57 13.54 10.61
N LEU A 172 2.38 13.89 11.88
CA LEU A 172 3.33 13.62 12.95
C LEU A 172 2.91 12.35 13.69
N GLU A 173 3.82 11.36 13.78
CA GLU A 173 3.71 10.15 14.61
C GLU A 173 2.38 9.37 14.57
N GLY A 174 1.70 9.38 13.44
CA GLY A 174 0.48 8.58 13.28
C GLY A 174 -0.82 9.33 13.52
N GLU A 175 -0.79 10.57 13.99
CA GLU A 175 -1.96 11.43 14.15
C GLU A 175 -2.01 12.48 13.02
N LEU A 176 -3.24 12.81 12.60
CA LEU A 176 -3.49 13.92 11.70
C LEU A 176 -3.48 15.19 12.53
N GLU A 177 -2.34 15.89 12.61
CA GLU A 177 -2.30 17.24 13.13
C GLU A 177 -2.54 18.24 11.98
N PHE A 178 -3.51 19.10 12.17
CA PHE A 178 -3.75 20.25 11.31
C PHE A 178 -2.94 21.42 11.86
N ASP A 179 -2.24 22.15 10.98
CA ASP A 179 -1.57 23.37 11.36
C ASP A 179 -2.61 24.37 11.92
N ASP A 180 -2.48 24.74 13.20
CA ASP A 180 -3.44 25.59 13.92
C ASP A 180 -3.67 26.95 13.27
N ASN A 181 -2.73 27.45 12.47
CA ASN A 181 -2.86 28.72 11.76
C ASN A 181 -3.67 28.63 10.46
N GLU A 182 -3.67 27.47 9.81
CA GLU A 182 -4.55 27.18 8.66
C GLU A 182 -5.89 26.54 9.08
N SER A 183 -5.97 25.97 10.27
CA SER A 183 -7.17 25.29 10.78
C SER A 183 -8.38 26.20 10.91
N LYS A 184 -8.18 27.51 11.11
CA LYS A 184 -9.29 28.49 11.08
C LYS A 184 -9.83 28.75 9.69
N LEU A 185 -9.04 28.57 8.64
CA LEU A 185 -9.45 28.67 7.23
C LEU A 185 -9.94 27.33 6.67
N ASN A 186 -9.47 26.21 7.21
CA ASN A 186 -9.68 24.85 6.68
C ASN A 186 -10.61 23.97 7.54
N LEU A 187 -11.49 24.55 8.35
CA LEU A 187 -12.56 23.86 9.08
C LEU A 187 -13.50 23.04 8.18
N ASN A 188 -13.35 23.18 6.88
CA ASN A 188 -14.18 22.56 5.85
C ASN A 188 -13.55 21.35 5.16
N ASN A 189 -12.39 20.86 5.62
CA ASN A 189 -11.82 19.61 5.08
C ASN A 189 -12.80 18.48 5.28
N THR A 190 -13.13 17.80 4.20
CA THR A 190 -14.08 16.70 4.26
C THR A 190 -13.53 15.59 5.16
N ASN A 191 -14.40 14.96 5.94
CA ASN A 191 -14.01 13.81 6.76
C ASN A 191 -13.38 12.68 5.91
N ILE A 192 -13.71 12.63 4.63
CA ILE A 192 -13.15 11.71 3.65
C ILE A 192 -11.65 11.97 3.46
N GLU A 193 -11.23 13.23 3.27
CA GLU A 193 -9.79 13.55 3.13
C GLU A 193 -9.02 13.24 4.42
N LYS A 194 -9.59 13.53 5.58
CA LYS A 194 -8.97 13.22 6.87
C LYS A 194 -8.71 11.73 7.07
N ILE A 195 -9.66 10.90 6.67
CA ILE A 195 -9.59 9.44 6.88
C ILE A 195 -8.74 8.78 5.81
N PHE A 196 -8.92 9.13 4.53
CA PHE A 196 -8.32 8.42 3.41
C PHE A 196 -7.08 9.13 2.83
N GLY A 197 -6.91 10.43 3.05
CA GLY A 197 -5.80 11.22 2.53
C GLY A 197 -4.44 10.95 3.19
N LYS A 198 -4.42 10.38 4.39
CA LYS A 198 -3.19 10.16 5.17
C LYS A 198 -2.12 9.37 4.42
N PHE A 199 -2.50 8.28 3.76
CA PHE A 199 -1.53 7.47 3.00
C PHE A 199 -0.94 8.24 1.81
N GLY A 200 -1.76 8.97 1.07
CA GLY A 200 -1.31 9.81 -0.03
C GLY A 200 -0.38 10.94 0.42
N ALA A 201 -0.72 11.61 1.52
CA ALA A 201 0.09 12.67 2.11
C ALA A 201 1.45 12.15 2.61
N ASN A 202 1.46 11.02 3.34
CA ASN A 202 2.70 10.39 3.77
C ASN A 202 3.58 9.96 2.60
N PHE A 203 2.98 9.44 1.54
CA PHE A 203 3.71 9.05 0.35
C PHE A 203 4.29 10.25 -0.38
N GLN A 204 3.54 11.34 -0.51
CA GLN A 204 4.03 12.58 -1.10
C GLN A 204 5.20 13.17 -0.30
N LYS A 205 5.06 13.24 1.03
CA LYS A 205 6.16 13.66 1.92
C LYS A 205 7.41 12.79 1.72
N LEU A 206 7.24 11.47 1.59
CA LEU A 206 8.34 10.56 1.31
C LEU A 206 9.04 10.88 -0.03
N ILE A 207 8.29 11.24 -1.06
CA ILE A 207 8.83 11.68 -2.36
C ILE A 207 9.60 12.99 -2.17
N ASP A 208 9.00 13.99 -1.56
CA ASP A 208 9.58 15.31 -1.39
C ASP A 208 10.91 15.23 -0.61
N GLU A 209 10.95 14.50 0.50
CA GLU A 209 12.15 14.33 1.32
C GLU A 209 13.29 13.64 0.58
N ASN A 210 13.00 12.71 -0.32
CA ASN A 210 14.04 11.91 -0.97
C ASN A 210 14.45 12.44 -2.35
N ILE A 211 13.59 13.18 -3.03
CA ILE A 211 13.86 13.68 -4.38
C ILE A 211 14.34 15.14 -4.35
N TYR A 212 13.70 16.01 -3.55
CA TYR A 212 14.10 17.43 -3.48
C TYR A 212 15.41 17.66 -2.70
N SER A 213 15.77 16.78 -1.77
CA SER A 213 16.97 16.93 -0.96
C SER A 213 18.28 16.76 -1.74
N GLU A 214 18.25 16.17 -2.93
CA GLU A 214 19.48 15.81 -3.69
C GLU A 214 19.75 16.70 -4.92
N GLY A 215 19.08 17.85 -5.07
CA GLY A 215 19.35 18.80 -6.18
C GLY A 215 18.94 18.26 -7.55
N THR A 216 18.00 17.37 -7.62
CA THR A 216 17.44 16.83 -8.86
C THR A 216 16.60 17.88 -9.59
N ASN A 217 16.79 18.01 -10.91
CA ASN A 217 15.95 18.85 -11.77
C ASN A 217 14.56 18.22 -11.97
N LEU A 218 13.73 18.28 -10.94
CA LEU A 218 12.36 17.81 -11.00
C LEU A 218 11.49 18.77 -11.79
N LYS A 219 10.79 18.23 -12.77
CA LYS A 219 9.69 18.93 -13.43
C LYS A 219 8.39 18.29 -12.96
N ASN A 220 7.67 18.97 -12.10
CA ASN A 220 6.32 18.56 -11.72
C ASN A 220 5.31 19.06 -12.75
N ASN A 221 4.52 18.15 -13.30
CA ASN A 221 3.31 18.46 -14.06
C ASN A 221 2.11 17.93 -13.26
N LEU A 222 1.42 18.82 -12.59
CA LEU A 222 0.15 18.51 -11.94
C LEU A 222 -0.96 18.70 -12.98
N ILE A 223 -1.70 17.63 -13.24
CA ILE A 223 -2.84 17.65 -14.18
C ILE A 223 -4.06 17.19 -13.41
N TYR A 224 -4.92 18.14 -13.08
CA TYR A 224 -6.23 17.85 -12.50
C TYR A 224 -7.30 18.08 -13.56
N LEU A 225 -8.07 17.03 -13.85
CA LEU A 225 -9.21 17.11 -14.73
C LEU A 225 -10.42 17.54 -13.92
N ASP A 226 -11.02 18.66 -14.27
CA ASP A 226 -12.26 19.11 -13.64
C ASP A 226 -13.43 18.21 -14.10
N PRO A 227 -14.01 17.40 -13.19
CA PRO A 227 -15.08 16.47 -13.52
C PRO A 227 -16.40 17.16 -13.89
N THR A 228 -16.48 18.48 -13.75
CA THR A 228 -17.70 19.26 -13.99
C THR A 228 -17.70 20.00 -15.33
N THR A 229 -16.61 19.97 -16.09
CA THR A 229 -16.46 20.75 -17.36
C THR A 229 -17.48 20.43 -18.44
N ASN A 230 -18.03 19.23 -18.44
CA ASN A 230 -19.01 18.81 -19.45
C ASN A 230 -20.45 19.28 -19.17
N PHE A 231 -20.69 19.94 -18.04
CA PHE A 231 -22.00 20.36 -17.61
C PHE A 231 -22.15 21.89 -17.72
N HIS A 232 -23.15 22.37 -18.47
CA HIS A 232 -23.36 23.79 -18.66
C HIS A 232 -24.07 24.47 -17.49
N ASN A 233 -24.94 23.75 -16.78
CA ASN A 233 -25.66 24.27 -15.62
C ASN A 233 -25.23 23.57 -14.34
N LYS A 234 -25.07 24.32 -13.25
CA LYS A 234 -24.72 23.77 -11.94
C LYS A 234 -25.74 22.75 -11.41
N LYS A 235 -27.02 22.89 -11.78
CA LYS A 235 -28.10 21.97 -11.37
C LYS A 235 -28.08 20.63 -12.09
N ASP A 236 -27.40 20.56 -13.23
CA ASP A 236 -27.29 19.34 -14.05
C ASP A 236 -26.02 18.52 -13.69
N ILE A 237 -25.17 19.04 -12.82
CA ILE A 237 -23.95 18.34 -12.39
C ILE A 237 -24.34 17.20 -11.43
N PRO A 238 -24.04 15.94 -11.77
CA PRO A 238 -24.29 14.80 -10.89
C PRO A 238 -23.57 14.93 -9.54
N LEU A 239 -24.16 14.40 -8.48
CA LEU A 239 -23.60 14.46 -7.13
C LEU A 239 -22.18 13.87 -7.05
N LEU A 240 -21.93 12.79 -7.77
CA LEU A 240 -20.60 12.18 -7.86
C LEU A 240 -19.54 13.18 -8.39
N ASN A 241 -19.88 13.90 -9.48
CA ASN A 241 -18.97 14.89 -10.07
C ASN A 241 -18.75 16.10 -9.14
N GLN A 242 -19.80 16.52 -8.40
CA GLN A 242 -19.67 17.57 -7.37
C GLN A 242 -18.74 17.13 -6.23
N ILE A 243 -18.86 15.88 -5.76
CA ILE A 243 -17.95 15.32 -4.72
C ILE A 243 -16.52 15.24 -5.24
N GLN A 244 -16.31 14.73 -6.46
CA GLN A 244 -14.98 14.67 -7.07
C GLN A 244 -14.36 16.06 -7.21
N LYS A 245 -15.12 17.04 -7.68
CA LYS A 245 -14.68 18.43 -7.79
C LYS A 245 -14.28 19.00 -6.43
N ARG A 246 -15.10 18.75 -5.41
CA ARG A 246 -14.82 19.20 -4.05
C ARG A 246 -13.54 18.57 -3.47
N LEU A 247 -13.28 17.31 -3.76
CA LEU A 247 -12.03 16.64 -3.35
C LEU A 247 -10.80 17.25 -4.04
N ILE A 248 -10.91 17.63 -5.31
CA ILE A 248 -9.83 18.26 -6.07
C ILE A 248 -9.55 19.67 -5.52
N ASP A 249 -10.59 20.50 -5.44
CA ASP A 249 -10.46 21.92 -5.12
C ASP A 249 -10.39 22.22 -3.62
N ASN A 250 -10.70 21.24 -2.77
CA ASN A 250 -10.84 21.39 -1.32
C ASN A 250 -11.80 22.54 -0.90
N ASN A 251 -12.91 22.68 -1.63
CA ASN A 251 -13.90 23.73 -1.38
C ASN A 251 -15.09 23.19 -0.59
N SER A 252 -15.59 23.99 0.37
CA SER A 252 -16.77 23.70 1.19
C SER A 252 -18.07 24.23 0.57
N VAL A 253 -18.28 23.98 -0.70
CA VAL A 253 -19.54 24.40 -1.35
C VAL A 253 -20.63 23.36 -1.06
N ASP A 254 -21.84 23.83 -0.77
CA ASP A 254 -23.00 22.96 -0.58
C ASP A 254 -23.33 22.18 -1.86
N PHE A 255 -23.71 20.92 -1.68
CA PHE A 255 -24.12 20.07 -2.81
C PHE A 255 -25.53 20.43 -3.27
N ILE A 256 -25.72 20.45 -4.58
CA ILE A 256 -27.04 20.59 -5.21
C ILE A 256 -27.43 19.20 -5.69
N VAL A 257 -28.36 18.57 -4.99
CA VAL A 257 -28.86 17.23 -5.35
C VAL A 257 -30.13 17.37 -6.15
N SER A 258 -30.16 16.81 -7.36
CA SER A 258 -31.36 16.69 -8.17
C SER A 258 -32.13 15.43 -7.75
N GLU A 259 -33.47 15.49 -7.76
CA GLU A 259 -34.33 14.32 -7.50
C GLU A 259 -34.12 13.15 -8.49
N ARG A 260 -33.53 13.44 -9.65
CA ARG A 260 -33.27 12.45 -10.71
C ARG A 260 -31.78 12.02 -10.77
N ASP A 261 -31.00 12.39 -9.77
CA ASP A 261 -29.58 12.06 -9.74
C ASP A 261 -29.37 10.64 -9.18
N ASP A 262 -28.95 9.74 -10.05
CA ASP A 262 -28.64 8.35 -9.77
C ASP A 262 -27.12 8.04 -9.81
N SER A 263 -26.29 9.08 -9.83
CA SER A 263 -24.84 8.94 -9.87
C SER A 263 -24.24 8.24 -8.64
N ILE A 264 -24.94 8.30 -7.50
CA ILE A 264 -24.59 7.59 -6.27
C ILE A 264 -25.84 6.90 -5.74
N LEU A 265 -25.79 5.58 -5.63
CA LEU A 265 -26.85 4.77 -5.09
C LEU A 265 -26.37 4.06 -3.80
N LEU A 266 -27.08 4.31 -2.69
CA LEU A 266 -26.85 3.63 -1.43
C LEU A 266 -27.94 2.59 -1.21
N CYS A 267 -27.56 1.32 -1.07
CA CYS A 267 -28.48 0.21 -0.88
C CYS A 267 -28.15 -0.54 0.40
N GLU A 268 -29.15 -0.78 1.22
CA GLU A 268 -29.05 -1.60 2.43
C GLU A 268 -29.75 -2.95 2.21
N HIS A 269 -29.10 -4.04 2.62
CA HIS A 269 -29.62 -5.39 2.43
C HIS A 269 -29.54 -6.19 3.74
N PHE A 270 -30.48 -7.08 3.95
CA PHE A 270 -30.58 -7.90 5.15
C PHE A 270 -29.44 -8.93 5.29
N ASN A 271 -28.88 -9.39 4.18
CA ASN A 271 -27.80 -10.37 4.15
C ASN A 271 -26.96 -10.25 2.87
N GLN A 272 -25.82 -10.94 2.86
CA GLN A 272 -24.89 -10.91 1.74
C GLN A 272 -25.48 -11.49 0.44
N ASN A 273 -26.30 -12.55 0.53
CA ASN A 273 -26.92 -13.13 -0.68
C ASN A 273 -27.81 -12.13 -1.40
N SER A 274 -28.72 -11.45 -0.67
CA SER A 274 -29.60 -10.45 -1.27
C SER A 274 -28.81 -9.24 -1.81
N GLN A 275 -27.69 -8.89 -1.18
CA GLN A 275 -26.80 -7.85 -1.67
C GLN A 275 -26.19 -8.23 -3.02
N PHE A 276 -25.69 -9.47 -3.17
CA PHE A 276 -25.08 -9.91 -4.43
C PHE A 276 -26.12 -10.17 -5.54
N GLU A 277 -27.31 -10.64 -5.20
CA GLU A 277 -28.43 -10.73 -6.17
C GLU A 277 -28.82 -9.36 -6.69
N TYR A 278 -28.96 -8.38 -5.80
CA TYR A 278 -29.23 -6.99 -6.22
C TYR A 278 -28.12 -6.43 -7.10
N LEU A 279 -26.85 -6.61 -6.70
CA LEU A 279 -25.70 -6.16 -7.48
C LEU A 279 -25.71 -6.77 -8.89
N ARG A 280 -25.94 -8.08 -9.00
CA ARG A 280 -26.06 -8.79 -10.27
C ARG A 280 -27.16 -8.17 -11.15
N ASN A 281 -28.36 -8.01 -10.60
CA ASN A 281 -29.48 -7.47 -11.32
C ASN A 281 -29.22 -6.04 -11.79
N LYS A 282 -28.54 -5.23 -10.94
CA LYS A 282 -28.17 -3.85 -11.30
C LYS A 282 -27.11 -3.79 -12.41
N ILE A 283 -26.12 -4.69 -12.38
CA ILE A 283 -25.14 -4.82 -13.46
C ILE A 283 -25.83 -5.18 -14.78
N ILE A 284 -26.75 -6.16 -14.77
CA ILE A 284 -27.52 -6.56 -15.97
C ILE A 284 -28.38 -5.40 -16.49
N GLU A 285 -29.04 -4.67 -15.59
CA GLU A 285 -29.83 -3.48 -15.94
C GLU A 285 -28.96 -2.43 -16.65
N ILE A 286 -27.79 -2.11 -16.10
CA ILE A 286 -26.86 -1.14 -16.68
C ILE A 286 -26.40 -1.58 -18.08
N ILE A 287 -25.98 -2.83 -18.22
CA ILE A 287 -25.53 -3.37 -19.52
C ILE A 287 -26.64 -3.34 -20.56
N ASN A 288 -27.88 -3.64 -20.17
CA ASN A 288 -29.01 -3.65 -21.09
C ASN A 288 -29.53 -2.24 -21.45
N SER A 289 -29.33 -1.27 -20.56
CA SER A 289 -29.79 0.11 -20.77
C SER A 289 -28.77 1.00 -21.48
N CYS A 290 -27.49 0.65 -21.49
CA CYS A 290 -26.40 1.44 -22.02
C CYS A 290 -25.66 0.67 -23.12
N GLU A 291 -25.88 0.99 -24.40
CA GLU A 291 -25.27 0.29 -25.55
C GLU A 291 -23.71 0.27 -25.54
N ASN A 292 -23.08 1.24 -24.89
CA ASN A 292 -21.62 1.42 -24.92
C ASN A 292 -20.88 0.88 -23.70
N ILE A 293 -21.59 0.33 -22.69
CA ILE A 293 -20.98 -0.21 -21.47
C ILE A 293 -20.80 -1.73 -21.58
N LYS A 294 -19.60 -2.20 -21.30
CA LYS A 294 -19.26 -3.62 -21.25
C LYS A 294 -19.03 -4.06 -19.80
N TYR A 295 -19.09 -5.37 -19.53
CA TYR A 295 -18.75 -5.91 -18.21
C TYR A 295 -17.35 -5.51 -17.73
N SER A 296 -16.40 -5.31 -18.64
CA SER A 296 -15.05 -4.84 -18.34
C SER A 296 -14.98 -3.42 -17.78
N ASP A 297 -16.03 -2.63 -17.99
CA ASP A 297 -16.09 -1.23 -17.57
C ASP A 297 -16.68 -1.09 -16.15
N ILE A 298 -17.13 -2.21 -15.55
CA ILE A 298 -17.73 -2.28 -14.23
C ILE A 298 -16.76 -2.93 -13.25
N ALA A 299 -16.45 -2.25 -12.15
CA ALA A 299 -15.61 -2.75 -11.08
C ALA A 299 -16.39 -2.96 -9.79
N VAL A 300 -16.19 -4.10 -9.14
CA VAL A 300 -16.75 -4.40 -7.81
C VAL A 300 -15.60 -4.37 -6.80
N LEU A 301 -15.65 -3.43 -5.87
CA LEU A 301 -14.63 -3.24 -4.84
C LEU A 301 -15.14 -3.75 -3.48
N SER A 302 -14.25 -4.43 -2.75
CA SER A 302 -14.54 -4.89 -1.39
C SER A 302 -13.28 -4.86 -0.53
N PRO A 303 -13.38 -4.44 0.75
CA PRO A 303 -12.28 -4.54 1.69
C PRO A 303 -11.83 -5.98 1.99
N GLN A 304 -12.73 -6.96 1.81
CA GLN A 304 -12.51 -8.36 2.15
C GLN A 304 -12.91 -9.28 0.97
N THR A 305 -12.12 -9.22 -0.09
CA THR A 305 -12.39 -9.99 -1.32
C THR A 305 -12.50 -11.50 -1.10
N ASN A 306 -11.77 -12.07 -0.13
CA ASN A 306 -11.84 -13.50 0.19
C ASN A 306 -13.21 -13.93 0.72
N LEU A 307 -13.91 -13.06 1.45
CA LEU A 307 -15.24 -13.37 1.99
C LEU A 307 -16.34 -13.28 0.93
N ILE A 308 -16.15 -12.45 -0.09
CA ILE A 308 -17.15 -12.28 -1.14
C ILE A 308 -16.97 -13.25 -2.31
N LYS A 309 -15.79 -13.83 -2.48
CA LYS A 309 -15.49 -14.75 -3.58
C LYS A 309 -16.49 -15.91 -3.75
N PRO A 310 -16.95 -16.61 -2.70
CA PRO A 310 -17.98 -17.65 -2.82
C PRO A 310 -19.30 -17.13 -3.39
N TYR A 311 -19.72 -15.94 -2.97
CA TYR A 311 -20.97 -15.31 -3.42
C TYR A 311 -20.89 -14.84 -4.87
N LEU A 312 -19.74 -14.28 -5.27
CA LEU A 312 -19.51 -13.88 -6.65
C LEU A 312 -19.60 -15.08 -7.61
N SER A 313 -19.01 -16.22 -7.22
CA SER A 313 -19.06 -17.43 -8.06
C SER A 313 -20.47 -18.00 -8.20
N THR A 314 -21.28 -17.94 -7.16
CA THR A 314 -22.66 -18.47 -7.19
C THR A 314 -23.66 -17.51 -7.85
N SER A 315 -23.50 -16.20 -7.68
CA SER A 315 -24.46 -15.22 -8.19
C SER A 315 -24.11 -14.65 -9.56
N LEU A 316 -22.83 -14.55 -9.94
CA LEU A 316 -22.42 -13.94 -11.24
C LEU A 316 -22.13 -14.97 -12.34
N ILE A 317 -21.84 -16.25 -12.01
CA ILE A 317 -21.48 -17.27 -12.99
C ILE A 317 -22.68 -18.08 -13.50
N MET A 318 -23.87 -17.91 -12.93
CA MET A 318 -25.10 -18.57 -13.39
C MET A 318 -25.79 -17.83 -14.55
N SER A 319 -25.09 -17.63 -15.65
CA SER A 319 -25.72 -17.25 -16.93
C SER A 319 -24.95 -17.79 -18.10
#